data_9a0dbb8abe2bca86db15787990ef950d
#
_entry.id   9a0dbb8abe2bca86db15787990ef950d
#
_cell.length_a   1.000
_cell.length_b   1.000
_cell.length_c   1.000
_cell.angle_alpha   90.00
_cell.angle_beta   90.00
_cell.angle_gamma   90.00
#
_symmetry.space_group_name_H-M   'P 1'
#
loop_
_entity.id
_entity.type
_entity.pdbx_description
1 polymer ?
#
loop_
_entity_poly.entity_id
_entity_poly.type
_entity_poly.pdbx_seq_one_letter_code
_entity_poly.pdbx_strand_id
1 'polypeptide(L)'
;VAKTRVSDDHGAMKRAVNMLLKNIDQISFVRNGVLLIGATNHPRILDEAAWRRFDEVVEFPLPDRKMRQAILEKVAATIECDCDFADIAARTEGFSGSDLRMMMKEAMMSALMEGRHRIGPVDIEQGLLRVEERNLIRAGH
;
A
#
# COMPACT_ATOMS: atom_id res chain seq x y z
N VAL A 1 -20.47 13.41 -20.62
CA VAL A 1 -20.48 11.97 -21.06
C VAL A 1 -19.53 11.10 -20.23
N ALA A 2 -18.54 11.65 -19.51
CA ALA A 2 -17.57 10.86 -18.74
C ALA A 2 -18.06 10.41 -17.33
N LYS A 3 -19.10 11.04 -16.79
CA LYS A 3 -19.62 10.75 -15.43
C LYS A 3 -20.39 9.44 -15.29
N THR A 4 -20.88 8.89 -16.39
CA THR A 4 -21.76 7.70 -16.39
C THR A 4 -20.97 6.37 -16.33
N ARG A 5 -19.71 6.33 -16.78
CA ARG A 5 -18.90 5.11 -16.77
C ARG A 5 -18.36 4.72 -15.39
N VAL A 6 -18.00 5.68 -14.55
CA VAL A 6 -17.43 5.41 -13.21
C VAL A 6 -18.49 4.83 -12.26
N SER A 7 -19.76 5.24 -12.37
CA SER A 7 -20.85 4.71 -11.56
C SER A 7 -21.24 3.28 -11.94
N ASP A 8 -21.08 2.90 -13.22
CA ASP A 8 -21.39 1.56 -13.71
C ASP A 8 -20.32 0.53 -13.29
N ASP A 9 -19.05 0.92 -13.25
CA ASP A 9 -17.95 0.07 -12.79
C ASP A 9 -18.09 -0.30 -11.31
N HIS A 10 -18.50 0.63 -10.46
CA HIS A 10 -18.74 0.35 -9.05
C HIS A 10 -19.91 -0.62 -8.82
N GLY A 11 -20.97 -0.52 -9.62
CA GLY A 11 -22.10 -1.44 -9.58
C GLY A 11 -21.73 -2.84 -10.07
N ALA A 12 -20.93 -2.95 -11.11
CA ALA A 12 -20.43 -4.22 -11.64
C ALA A 12 -19.50 -4.91 -10.63
N MET A 13 -18.59 -4.16 -10.01
CA MET A 13 -17.69 -4.68 -8.98
C MET A 13 -18.45 -5.20 -7.76
N LYS A 14 -19.44 -4.45 -7.26
CA LYS A 14 -20.31 -4.91 -6.16
C LYS A 14 -21.03 -6.22 -6.50
N ARG A 15 -21.60 -6.33 -7.70
CA ARG A 15 -22.27 -7.56 -8.15
C ARG A 15 -21.31 -8.74 -8.22
N ALA A 16 -20.11 -8.54 -8.73
CA ALA A 16 -19.08 -9.59 -8.83
C ALA A 16 -18.64 -10.07 -7.44
N VAL A 17 -18.40 -9.14 -6.51
CA VAL A 17 -18.05 -9.47 -5.12
C VAL A 17 -19.18 -10.23 -4.44
N ASN A 18 -20.43 -9.81 -4.58
CA ASN A 18 -21.57 -10.48 -3.97
C ASN A 18 -21.79 -11.88 -4.55
N MET A 19 -21.55 -12.08 -5.85
CA MET A 19 -21.62 -13.39 -6.48
C MET A 19 -20.50 -14.31 -5.97
N LEU A 20 -19.28 -13.79 -5.85
CA LEU A 20 -18.14 -14.52 -5.26
C LEU A 20 -18.47 -14.96 -3.83
N LEU A 21 -18.93 -14.05 -3.00
CA LEU A 21 -19.26 -14.32 -1.61
C LEU A 21 -20.39 -15.34 -1.48
N LYS A 22 -21.42 -15.30 -2.35
CA LYS A 22 -22.48 -16.29 -2.40
C LYS A 22 -21.97 -17.69 -2.74
N ASN A 23 -20.99 -17.79 -3.64
CA ASN A 23 -20.35 -19.07 -3.97
C ASN A 23 -19.49 -19.58 -2.81
N ILE A 24 -18.84 -18.69 -2.08
CA ILE A 24 -18.06 -18.99 -0.90
C ILE A 24 -18.95 -19.55 0.24
N ASP A 25 -20.16 -19.02 0.42
CA ASP A 25 -21.12 -19.52 1.42
C ASP A 25 -21.47 -21.01 1.22
N GLN A 26 -21.27 -21.55 0.02
CA GLN A 26 -21.48 -22.96 -0.28
C GLN A 26 -20.31 -23.87 0.17
N ILE A 27 -19.17 -23.27 0.51
CA ILE A 27 -17.98 -23.99 0.95
C ILE A 27 -18.00 -24.07 2.47
N SER A 28 -17.99 -25.28 3.01
CA SER A 28 -17.81 -25.45 4.46
C SER A 28 -16.34 -25.34 4.81
N PHE A 29 -15.89 -24.17 5.25
CA PHE A 29 -14.50 -23.92 5.62
C PHE A 29 -13.99 -24.90 6.66
N VAL A 30 -14.81 -25.19 7.68
CA VAL A 30 -14.46 -26.13 8.76
C VAL A 30 -14.31 -27.57 8.25
N ARG A 31 -15.25 -28.03 7.41
CA ARG A 31 -15.22 -29.39 6.88
C ARG A 31 -14.14 -29.60 5.83
N ASN A 32 -13.84 -28.57 5.06
CA ASN A 32 -12.91 -28.67 3.94
C ASN A 32 -11.49 -28.19 4.30
N GLY A 33 -11.26 -27.68 5.51
CA GLY A 33 -9.97 -27.16 5.95
C GLY A 33 -9.47 -25.96 5.10
N VAL A 34 -10.39 -25.11 4.65
CA VAL A 34 -10.09 -23.96 3.79
C VAL A 34 -10.04 -22.69 4.62
N LEU A 35 -9.02 -21.87 4.43
CA LEU A 35 -8.93 -20.52 4.95
C LEU A 35 -9.12 -19.53 3.79
N LEU A 36 -10.11 -18.63 3.92
CA LEU A 36 -10.33 -17.54 2.98
C LEU A 36 -9.73 -16.26 3.52
N ILE A 37 -8.83 -15.64 2.75
CA ILE A 37 -8.25 -14.34 3.07
C ILE A 37 -8.61 -13.38 1.96
N GLY A 38 -9.26 -12.26 2.29
CA GLY A 38 -9.55 -11.15 1.40
C GLY A 38 -8.75 -9.91 1.79
N ALA A 39 -8.33 -9.13 0.83
CA ALA A 39 -7.71 -7.82 1.07
C ALA A 39 -8.34 -6.77 0.16
N THR A 40 -8.61 -5.59 0.70
CA THR A 40 -9.15 -4.46 -0.05
C THR A 40 -8.59 -3.15 0.47
N ASN A 41 -8.33 -2.20 -0.42
CA ASN A 41 -8.07 -0.79 -0.09
C ASN A 41 -9.32 0.09 -0.27
N HIS A 42 -10.46 -0.52 -0.60
CA HIS A 42 -11.75 0.15 -0.79
C HIS A 42 -12.83 -0.49 0.11
N PRO A 43 -12.74 -0.35 1.44
CA PRO A 43 -13.67 -1.00 2.36
C PRO A 43 -15.14 -0.57 2.13
N ARG A 44 -15.36 0.64 1.63
CA ARG A 44 -16.71 1.19 1.36
C ARG A 44 -17.41 0.52 0.16
N ILE A 45 -16.72 -0.25 -0.68
CA ILE A 45 -17.31 -1.00 -1.79
C ILE A 45 -18.03 -2.24 -1.27
N LEU A 46 -17.55 -2.80 -0.17
CA LEU A 46 -18.17 -3.95 0.49
C LEU A 46 -19.37 -3.49 1.32
N ASP A 47 -20.51 -4.12 1.09
CA ASP A 47 -21.69 -3.92 1.92
C ASP A 47 -21.59 -4.69 3.25
N GLU A 48 -22.51 -4.40 4.17
CA GLU A 48 -22.55 -5.06 5.48
C GLU A 48 -22.73 -6.58 5.36
N ALA A 49 -23.43 -7.03 4.34
CA ALA A 49 -23.64 -8.46 4.10
C ALA A 49 -22.33 -9.16 3.68
N ALA A 50 -21.45 -8.46 2.97
CA ALA A 50 -20.11 -8.95 2.65
C ALA A 50 -19.24 -9.07 3.91
N TRP A 51 -19.25 -8.05 4.77
CA TRP A 51 -18.47 -8.04 6.00
C TRP A 51 -18.85 -9.16 6.98
N ARG A 52 -20.14 -9.48 7.11
CA ARG A 52 -20.64 -10.55 7.98
C ARG A 52 -20.16 -11.96 7.61
N ARG A 53 -19.53 -12.12 6.44
CA ARG A 53 -19.00 -13.42 5.99
C ARG A 53 -17.54 -13.67 6.39
N PHE A 54 -16.90 -12.67 6.94
CA PHE A 54 -15.55 -12.78 7.46
C PHE A 54 -15.60 -12.85 8.98
N ASP A 55 -14.97 -13.87 9.55
CA ASP A 55 -14.91 -14.07 11.00
C ASP A 55 -14.02 -13.02 11.65
N GLU A 56 -12.98 -12.58 10.94
CA GLU A 56 -12.01 -11.60 11.41
C GLU A 56 -11.79 -10.49 10.39
N VAL A 57 -11.73 -9.27 10.86
CA VAL A 57 -11.40 -8.09 10.06
C VAL A 57 -10.18 -7.40 10.66
N VAL A 58 -9.10 -7.34 9.88
CA VAL A 58 -7.85 -6.71 10.30
C VAL A 58 -7.66 -5.42 9.53
N GLU A 59 -7.58 -4.31 10.24
CA GLU A 59 -7.25 -3.02 9.66
C GLU A 59 -5.73 -2.79 9.67
N PHE A 60 -5.19 -2.31 8.56
CA PHE A 60 -3.79 -1.89 8.43
C PHE A 60 -3.73 -0.36 8.29
N PRO A 61 -3.61 0.37 9.41
CA PRO A 61 -3.49 1.81 9.38
C PRO A 61 -2.14 2.24 8.78
N LEU A 62 -2.03 3.53 8.45
CA LEU A 62 -0.74 4.09 8.07
C LEU A 62 0.26 3.92 9.22
N PRO A 63 1.54 3.64 8.93
CA PRO A 63 2.54 3.40 9.95
C PRO A 63 2.86 4.67 10.73
N ASP A 64 2.99 4.56 12.04
CA ASP A 64 3.53 5.60 12.89
C ASP A 64 5.04 5.81 12.65
N ARG A 65 5.65 6.81 13.29
CA ARG A 65 7.08 7.14 13.10
C ARG A 65 8.00 5.94 13.39
N LYS A 66 7.74 5.19 14.46
CA LYS A 66 8.57 4.03 14.82
C LYS A 66 8.43 2.91 13.80
N MET A 67 7.22 2.66 13.35
CA MET A 67 6.96 1.67 12.31
C MET A 67 7.60 2.09 10.98
N ARG A 68 7.54 3.37 10.59
CA ARG A 68 8.21 3.86 9.39
C ARG A 68 9.72 3.65 9.45
N GLN A 69 10.34 3.96 10.58
CA GLN A 69 11.77 3.69 10.78
C GLN A 69 12.10 2.19 10.61
N ALA A 70 11.35 1.30 11.27
CA ALA A 70 11.55 -0.14 11.15
C ALA A 70 11.33 -0.66 9.72
N ILE A 71 10.37 -0.09 8.97
CA ILE A 71 10.15 -0.41 7.56
C ILE A 71 11.36 0.02 6.72
N LEU A 72 11.87 1.24 6.93
CA LEU A 72 13.04 1.76 6.21
C LEU A 72 14.28 0.90 6.46
N GLU A 73 14.57 0.58 7.72
CA GLU A 73 15.69 -0.30 8.09
C GLU A 73 15.57 -1.68 7.42
N LYS A 74 14.36 -2.23 7.37
CA LYS A 74 14.12 -3.51 6.70
C LYS A 74 14.25 -3.43 5.18
N VAL A 75 13.79 -2.36 4.56
CA VAL A 75 13.91 -2.14 3.11
C VAL A 75 15.37 -1.93 2.73
N ALA A 76 16.13 -1.23 3.56
CA ALA A 76 17.54 -0.94 3.34
C ALA A 76 18.50 -2.07 3.74
N ALA A 77 18.02 -3.17 4.32
CA ALA A 77 18.88 -4.23 4.88
C ALA A 77 19.87 -4.85 3.88
N THR A 78 19.59 -4.75 2.59
CA THR A 78 20.46 -5.27 1.51
C THR A 78 21.09 -4.15 0.66
N ILE A 79 20.92 -2.90 1.08
CA ILE A 79 21.33 -1.71 0.33
C ILE A 79 22.38 -0.98 1.14
N GLU A 80 23.51 -0.64 0.52
CA GLU A 80 24.47 0.27 1.16
C GLU A 80 23.89 1.68 1.22
N CYS A 81 23.61 2.16 2.43
CA CYS A 81 23.00 3.46 2.68
C CYS A 81 23.76 4.20 3.78
N ASP A 82 24.05 5.48 3.52
CA ASP A 82 24.48 6.43 4.55
C ASP A 82 23.27 7.28 4.95
N CYS A 83 22.32 6.64 5.68
CA CYS A 83 20.99 7.16 5.92
C CYS A 83 20.69 7.25 7.41
N ASP A 84 20.22 8.39 7.87
CA ASP A 84 19.57 8.51 9.18
C ASP A 84 18.07 8.14 9.05
N PHE A 85 17.75 6.88 9.32
CA PHE A 85 16.36 6.40 9.22
C PHE A 85 15.42 7.05 10.24
N ALA A 86 15.93 7.56 11.36
CA ALA A 86 15.10 8.27 12.33
C ALA A 86 14.69 9.65 11.82
N ASP A 87 15.60 10.36 11.12
CA ASP A 87 15.29 11.62 10.44
C ASP A 87 14.32 11.39 9.28
N ILE A 88 14.60 10.42 8.41
CA ILE A 88 13.73 10.09 7.29
C ILE A 88 12.33 9.71 7.78
N ALA A 89 12.22 8.92 8.84
CA ALA A 89 10.93 8.56 9.43
C ALA A 89 10.18 9.77 10.00
N ALA A 90 10.87 10.79 10.51
CA ALA A 90 10.24 12.02 10.96
C ALA A 90 9.62 12.82 9.79
N ARG A 91 10.29 12.83 8.65
CA ARG A 91 9.93 13.60 7.44
C ARG A 91 8.89 12.92 6.54
N THR A 92 8.61 11.65 6.75
CA THR A 92 7.69 10.84 5.94
C THR A 92 6.35 10.61 6.62
N GLU A 93 5.82 11.61 7.35
CA GLU A 93 4.49 11.52 7.93
C GLU A 93 3.43 11.29 6.84
N GLY A 94 2.49 10.39 7.11
CA GLY A 94 1.44 10.02 6.15
C GLY A 94 1.88 9.06 5.04
N PHE A 95 3.15 8.65 4.96
CA PHE A 95 3.60 7.67 3.99
C PHE A 95 3.16 6.26 4.40
N SER A 96 2.65 5.50 3.43
CA SER A 96 2.43 4.07 3.57
C SER A 96 3.75 3.28 3.44
N GLY A 97 3.74 2.01 3.82
CA GLY A 97 4.89 1.13 3.60
C GLY A 97 5.28 1.00 2.11
N SER A 98 4.30 1.15 1.21
CA SER A 98 4.53 1.18 -0.24
C SER A 98 5.27 2.45 -0.68
N ASP A 99 4.90 3.59 -0.09
CA ASP A 99 5.54 4.88 -0.40
C ASP A 99 6.99 4.91 0.07
N LEU A 100 7.25 4.40 1.29
CA LEU A 100 8.61 4.27 1.82
C LEU A 100 9.49 3.37 0.95
N ARG A 101 8.95 2.23 0.50
CA ARG A 101 9.67 1.34 -0.41
C ARG A 101 9.96 2.01 -1.76
N MET A 102 8.99 2.74 -2.29
CA MET A 102 9.16 3.48 -3.54
C MET A 102 10.23 4.55 -3.39
N MET A 103 10.19 5.34 -2.32
CA MET A 103 11.20 6.37 -2.01
C MET A 103 12.61 5.78 -2.02
N MET A 104 12.82 4.65 -1.33
CA MET A 104 14.13 3.99 -1.30
C MET A 104 14.55 3.46 -2.68
N LYS A 105 13.60 2.96 -3.48
CA LYS A 105 13.86 2.54 -4.85
C LYS A 105 14.30 3.71 -5.74
N GLU A 106 13.61 4.85 -5.66
CA GLU A 106 13.98 6.05 -6.41
C GLU A 106 15.32 6.60 -5.97
N ALA A 107 15.62 6.60 -4.67
CA ALA A 107 16.92 6.97 -4.14
C ALA A 107 18.05 6.06 -4.68
N MET A 108 17.81 4.75 -4.73
CA MET A 108 18.78 3.81 -5.33
C MET A 108 18.99 4.10 -6.82
N MET A 109 17.91 4.35 -7.56
CA MET A 109 18.00 4.69 -8.99
C MET A 109 18.79 5.98 -9.21
N SER A 110 18.61 7.01 -8.37
CA SER A 110 19.40 8.25 -8.39
C SER A 110 20.89 7.96 -8.23
N ALA A 111 21.27 7.19 -7.21
CA ALA A 111 22.66 6.81 -6.96
C ALA A 111 23.27 6.03 -8.15
N LEU A 112 22.52 5.06 -8.69
CA LEU A 112 22.99 4.24 -9.81
C LEU A 112 23.19 5.05 -11.11
N MET A 113 22.33 6.03 -11.38
CA MET A 113 22.48 6.92 -12.54
C MET A 113 23.75 7.76 -12.47
N GLU A 114 24.27 8.03 -11.27
CA GLU A 114 25.55 8.70 -11.03
C GLU A 114 26.72 7.70 -10.87
N GLY A 115 26.50 6.43 -11.17
CA GLY A 115 27.54 5.38 -11.07
C GLY A 115 27.90 4.99 -9.64
N ARG A 116 27.06 5.35 -8.66
CA ARG A 116 27.27 5.00 -7.24
C ARG A 116 26.44 3.79 -6.85
N HIS A 117 26.96 2.96 -5.97
CA HIS A 117 26.25 1.79 -5.41
C HIS A 117 25.75 2.05 -3.99
N ARG A 118 26.03 3.23 -3.44
CA ARG A 118 25.64 3.65 -2.10
C ARG A 118 24.66 4.82 -2.17
N ILE A 119 23.58 4.73 -1.44
CA ILE A 119 22.59 5.81 -1.30
C ILE A 119 23.14 6.84 -0.32
N GLY A 120 23.16 8.09 -0.74
CA GLY A 120 23.49 9.24 0.10
C GLY A 120 22.28 10.13 0.39
N PRO A 121 22.47 11.19 1.20
CA PRO A 121 21.39 12.12 1.56
C PRO A 121 20.69 12.77 0.35
N VAL A 122 21.45 13.12 -0.69
CA VAL A 122 20.90 13.72 -1.92
C VAL A 122 19.94 12.78 -2.64
N ASP A 123 20.25 11.49 -2.65
CA ASP A 123 19.40 10.49 -3.29
C ASP A 123 18.08 10.31 -2.51
N ILE A 124 18.14 10.39 -1.18
CA ILE A 124 16.95 10.35 -0.33
C ILE A 124 16.04 11.56 -0.64
N GLU A 125 16.59 12.76 -0.81
CA GLU A 125 15.81 13.94 -1.20
C GLU A 125 15.11 13.72 -2.55
N GLN A 126 15.79 13.15 -3.54
CA GLN A 126 15.19 12.82 -4.83
C GLN A 126 14.06 11.80 -4.68
N GLY A 127 14.26 10.78 -3.87
CA GLY A 127 13.24 9.77 -3.57
C GLY A 127 12.00 10.36 -2.90
N LEU A 128 12.19 11.25 -1.93
CA LEU A 128 11.11 11.98 -1.26
C LEU A 128 10.28 12.79 -2.25
N LEU A 129 10.94 13.66 -3.02
CA LEU A 129 10.28 14.51 -4.02
C LEU A 129 9.43 13.69 -4.99
N ARG A 130 9.94 12.58 -5.49
CA ARG A 130 9.21 11.71 -6.42
C ARG A 130 7.94 11.13 -5.83
N VAL A 131 7.99 10.70 -4.57
CA VAL A 131 6.80 10.15 -3.89
C VAL A 131 5.79 11.24 -3.59
N GLU A 132 6.22 12.42 -3.15
CA GLU A 132 5.35 13.56 -2.89
C GLU A 132 4.64 14.03 -4.16
N GLU A 133 5.34 14.21 -5.26
CA GLU A 133 4.76 14.54 -6.57
C GLU A 133 3.68 13.54 -6.98
N ARG A 134 3.98 12.26 -6.85
CA ARG A 134 3.02 11.19 -7.15
C ARG A 134 1.79 11.23 -6.26
N ASN A 135 1.97 11.48 -4.97
CA ASN A 135 0.86 11.55 -4.02
C ASN A 135 -0.02 12.77 -4.29
N LEU A 136 0.54 13.91 -4.69
CA LEU A 136 -0.20 15.09 -5.13
C LEU A 136 -1.06 14.79 -6.38
N ILE A 137 -0.50 14.12 -7.37
CA ILE A 137 -1.25 13.71 -8.58
C ILE A 137 -2.43 12.80 -8.21
N ARG A 138 -2.24 11.87 -7.28
CA ARG A 138 -3.29 10.94 -6.82
C ARG A 138 -4.38 11.62 -6.00
N ALA A 139 -4.04 12.65 -5.22
CA ALA A 139 -5.00 13.40 -4.40
C ALA A 139 -5.85 14.37 -5.24
N GLY A 140 -5.39 14.76 -6.43
CA GLY A 140 -6.11 15.64 -7.35
C GLY A 140 -7.13 14.94 -8.25
N HIS A 141 -7.30 13.64 -8.12
CA HIS A 141 -8.28 12.81 -8.83
C HIS A 141 -9.27 12.19 -7.87
#